data_748cd94f22fe76ac39240ec92456b6e7
#
_entry.id   748cd94f22fe76ac39240ec92456b6e7
#
_cell.length_a   1.000
_cell.length_b   1.000
_cell.length_c   1.000
_cell.angle_alpha   90.00
_cell.angle_beta   90.00
_cell.angle_gamma   90.00
#
_symmetry.space_group_name_H-M   'P 1'
#
loop_
_entity.id
_entity.type
_entity.pdbx_description
1 polymer ?
#
loop_
_entity_poly.entity_id
_entity_poly.type
_entity_poly.pdbx_seq_one_letter_code
_entity_poly.pdbx_strand_id
1 'polypeptide(L)'
;MLAVASMALQANATAPAYTSAASAQKTIKAAKLTKAKKAKKEVKSSKKWNHEEIVAMITKVNNYWQTNNKPTVRAFWDNAAYHTGNIEVWKTLKDPKMLDYTIRWAEHNDWTGATEANPAKWKYKPYGEGKDHVLFGDWQICFQTYIDLYNIEAAKGNAEASEYVVKRAKEVMHYEAYSEPTDYWWWSDALYMVMPVMTKMYKLTGDTKYLDKLYANLLTTDEIMLDKETNLYFRDGKYIYPKHKSANGKKDFWARGDGWVLAGLAKVLQDMPKDYEHYAFFVDKFQKLAKAVAEIQQPEGYWTRSMMDPDHAPGPETSGTAFFTYGMLWGVNNGFLAKKEYKKTIDRAWTYLTETALQEDGKVGYVQPIGERAIPGQTVDANSQANFGVGAFLLAACEYDKYLANANEK
;
A
#
# COMPACT_ATOMS: atom_id res chain seq x y z
N MET A 1 61.24 49.72 -11.79
CA MET A 1 62.69 49.59 -11.43
C MET A 1 62.92 48.16 -10.94
N LEU A 2 63.90 47.49 -11.59
CA LEU A 2 64.72 46.35 -11.16
C LEU A 2 63.96 45.03 -10.94
N ALA A 3 64.04 44.11 -11.79
CA ALA A 3 65.13 43.25 -12.37
C ALA A 3 65.31 41.96 -11.55
N VAL A 4 64.94 40.88 -12.15
CA VAL A 4 65.70 39.69 -12.62
C VAL A 4 66.48 38.91 -11.56
N ALA A 5 66.16 37.59 -11.48
CA ALA A 5 67.12 36.53 -11.72
C ALA A 5 66.48 35.15 -11.75
N SER A 6 66.70 34.43 -12.82
CA SER A 6 66.43 33.01 -13.08
C SER A 6 67.49 32.14 -12.40
N MET A 7 67.12 30.97 -11.89
CA MET A 7 68.02 29.83 -11.82
C MET A 7 67.27 28.55 -12.11
N ALA A 8 67.69 27.87 -13.17
CA ALA A 8 67.30 26.53 -13.54
C ALA A 8 68.05 25.50 -12.65
N LEU A 9 67.33 24.50 -12.17
CA LEU A 9 67.93 23.27 -11.69
C LEU A 9 67.22 22.09 -12.41
N GLN A 10 67.99 21.40 -13.23
CA GLN A 10 67.62 20.10 -13.78
C GLN A 10 67.73 19.05 -12.67
N ALA A 11 66.68 18.26 -12.48
CA ALA A 11 66.78 17.03 -11.75
C ALA A 11 66.13 15.91 -12.57
N ASN A 12 66.91 14.91 -12.95
CA ASN A 12 66.50 13.65 -13.57
C ASN A 12 65.52 12.91 -12.66
N ALA A 13 64.34 12.60 -13.14
CA ALA A 13 63.46 11.65 -12.48
C ALA A 13 63.08 10.54 -13.53
N THR A 14 63.50 9.34 -13.23
CA THR A 14 63.21 8.13 -13.94
C THR A 14 61.68 7.84 -13.91
N ALA A 15 61.12 7.57 -15.07
CA ALA A 15 59.71 7.22 -15.25
C ALA A 15 59.35 5.87 -14.62
N PRO A 16 58.25 5.71 -13.90
CA PRO A 16 57.74 4.41 -13.50
C PRO A 16 57.06 3.72 -14.65
N ALA A 17 57.31 2.42 -14.75
CA ALA A 17 56.81 1.53 -15.80
C ALA A 17 55.26 1.50 -15.85
N TYR A 18 54.69 1.76 -17.03
CA TYR A 18 53.28 1.57 -17.35
C TYR A 18 52.96 0.05 -17.30
N THR A 19 52.32 -0.42 -16.23
CA THR A 19 51.60 -1.68 -16.24
C THR A 19 50.29 -1.49 -16.99
N SER A 20 50.09 -2.28 -18.04
CA SER A 20 49.03 -2.09 -19.03
C SER A 20 47.61 -2.09 -18.42
N ALA A 21 46.80 -1.14 -18.80
CA ALA A 21 45.39 -1.02 -18.43
C ALA A 21 44.53 -2.26 -18.70
N ALA A 22 45.02 -3.20 -19.49
CA ALA A 22 44.39 -4.48 -19.80
C ALA A 22 44.34 -5.48 -18.64
N SER A 23 45.32 -5.45 -17.71
CA SER A 23 45.33 -6.35 -16.55
C SER A 23 44.37 -5.88 -15.43
N ALA A 24 44.23 -4.56 -15.24
CA ALA A 24 43.33 -3.97 -14.28
C ALA A 24 41.85 -4.19 -14.71
N GLN A 25 41.56 -4.07 -16.00
CA GLN A 25 40.21 -4.33 -16.52
C GLN A 25 39.79 -5.81 -16.44
N LYS A 26 40.72 -6.77 -16.59
CA LYS A 26 40.44 -8.21 -16.39
C LYS A 26 40.14 -8.52 -14.92
N THR A 27 40.85 -7.92 -13.97
CA THR A 27 40.65 -8.16 -12.55
C THR A 27 39.33 -7.53 -12.05
N ILE A 28 38.95 -6.36 -12.57
CA ILE A 28 37.67 -5.71 -12.25
C ILE A 28 36.50 -6.48 -12.87
N LYS A 29 36.67 -7.04 -14.08
CA LYS A 29 35.64 -7.87 -14.72
C LYS A 29 35.45 -9.21 -14.03
N ALA A 30 36.53 -9.85 -13.53
CA ALA A 30 36.46 -11.07 -12.75
C ALA A 30 35.86 -10.85 -11.36
N ALA A 31 36.17 -9.75 -10.68
CA ALA A 31 35.56 -9.37 -9.40
C ALA A 31 34.08 -8.98 -9.52
N LYS A 32 33.65 -8.39 -10.66
CA LYS A 32 32.23 -8.13 -10.95
C LYS A 32 31.48 -9.42 -11.31
N LEU A 33 32.09 -10.38 -12.00
CA LEU A 33 31.45 -11.67 -12.30
C LEU A 33 31.33 -12.58 -11.07
N THR A 34 32.24 -12.49 -10.09
CA THR A 34 32.16 -13.27 -8.84
C THR A 34 31.16 -12.67 -7.84
N LYS A 35 30.92 -11.34 -7.86
CA LYS A 35 29.80 -10.73 -7.11
C LYS A 35 28.42 -11.02 -7.71
N ALA A 36 28.33 -11.29 -9.02
CA ALA A 36 27.06 -11.56 -9.70
C ALA A 36 26.56 -13.02 -9.56
N LYS A 37 27.30 -13.91 -8.91
CA LYS A 37 26.95 -15.33 -8.73
C LYS A 37 26.73 -15.75 -7.27
N LYS A 38 26.37 -14.85 -6.35
CA LYS A 38 25.57 -15.29 -5.20
C LYS A 38 24.15 -15.50 -5.73
N ALA A 39 23.84 -16.73 -6.16
CA ALA A 39 22.48 -17.12 -6.49
C ALA A 39 21.62 -16.73 -5.28
N LYS A 40 20.76 -15.74 -5.45
CA LYS A 40 19.76 -15.37 -4.44
C LYS A 40 18.96 -16.62 -4.18
N LYS A 41 19.04 -17.16 -2.95
CA LYS A 41 18.40 -18.43 -2.59
C LYS A 41 16.90 -18.17 -2.59
N GLU A 42 16.19 -18.81 -3.50
CA GLU A 42 14.74 -18.73 -3.57
C GLU A 42 14.17 -19.24 -2.24
N VAL A 43 13.35 -18.44 -1.59
CA VAL A 43 12.69 -18.82 -0.34
C VAL A 43 11.64 -19.87 -0.66
N LYS A 44 11.80 -21.05 -0.06
CA LYS A 44 10.80 -22.12 -0.08
C LYS A 44 10.21 -22.22 1.31
N SER A 45 8.95 -21.84 1.49
CA SER A 45 8.24 -22.17 2.71
C SER A 45 8.05 -23.69 2.78
N SER A 46 8.49 -24.29 3.87
CA SER A 46 8.19 -25.69 4.21
C SER A 46 6.99 -25.80 5.15
N LYS A 47 6.56 -24.66 5.74
CA LYS A 47 5.49 -24.63 6.72
C LYS A 47 4.12 -24.74 6.05
N LYS A 48 3.34 -25.72 6.51
CA LYS A 48 1.92 -25.82 6.21
C LYS A 48 1.17 -25.12 7.33
N TRP A 49 0.43 -24.09 6.99
CA TRP A 49 -0.41 -23.34 7.91
C TRP A 49 -1.78 -23.99 8.03
N ASN A 50 -2.40 -23.87 9.20
CA ASN A 50 -3.80 -24.22 9.45
C ASN A 50 -4.54 -22.99 10.01
N HIS A 51 -5.86 -23.10 10.13
CA HIS A 51 -6.74 -22.03 10.64
C HIS A 51 -6.33 -21.54 12.03
N GLU A 52 -6.10 -22.46 12.95
CA GLU A 52 -5.76 -22.13 14.35
C GLU A 52 -4.45 -21.35 14.46
N GLU A 53 -3.44 -21.72 13.66
CA GLU A 53 -2.17 -21.00 13.62
C GLU A 53 -2.33 -19.59 13.06
N ILE A 54 -3.16 -19.40 12.02
CA ILE A 54 -3.44 -18.07 11.44
C ILE A 54 -4.21 -17.21 12.43
N VAL A 55 -5.24 -17.75 13.06
CA VAL A 55 -6.02 -17.06 14.12
C VAL A 55 -5.12 -16.64 15.29
N ALA A 56 -4.24 -17.53 15.75
CA ALA A 56 -3.28 -17.22 16.82
C ALA A 56 -2.32 -16.09 16.39
N MET A 57 -1.84 -16.10 15.15
CA MET A 57 -0.96 -15.06 14.62
C MET A 57 -1.69 -13.72 14.49
N ILE A 58 -2.90 -13.69 13.92
CA ILE A 58 -3.72 -12.47 13.81
C ILE A 58 -3.96 -11.88 15.20
N THR A 59 -4.35 -12.72 16.17
CA THR A 59 -4.59 -12.32 17.56
C THR A 59 -3.32 -11.73 18.19
N LYS A 60 -2.17 -12.38 18.00
CA LYS A 60 -0.88 -11.94 18.53
C LYS A 60 -0.48 -10.55 17.98
N VAL A 61 -0.54 -10.38 16.67
CA VAL A 61 -0.21 -9.10 15.98
C VAL A 61 -1.13 -7.98 16.45
N ASN A 62 -2.43 -8.25 16.47
CA ASN A 62 -3.42 -7.24 16.82
C ASN A 62 -3.35 -6.85 18.30
N ASN A 63 -3.17 -7.82 19.19
CA ASN A 63 -2.96 -7.58 20.62
C ASN A 63 -1.68 -6.78 20.89
N TYR A 64 -0.56 -7.13 20.21
CA TYR A 64 0.66 -6.35 20.31
C TYR A 64 0.43 -4.88 19.92
N TRP A 65 -0.24 -4.65 18.79
CA TRP A 65 -0.53 -3.30 18.34
C TRP A 65 -1.41 -2.53 19.34
N GLN A 66 -2.56 -3.09 19.73
CA GLN A 66 -3.54 -2.43 20.60
C GLN A 66 -3.02 -2.20 22.04
N THR A 67 -2.11 -3.05 22.52
CA THR A 67 -1.48 -2.87 23.83
C THR A 67 -0.47 -1.72 23.83
N ASN A 68 0.23 -1.52 22.72
CA ASN A 68 1.30 -0.52 22.61
C ASN A 68 0.82 0.82 22.01
N ASN A 69 -0.44 0.92 21.57
CA ASN A 69 -1.00 2.10 20.94
C ASN A 69 -2.37 2.44 21.53
N LYS A 70 -2.69 3.73 21.57
CA LYS A 70 -4.00 4.19 22.06
C LYS A 70 -4.97 4.38 20.88
N PRO A 71 -6.27 4.08 21.05
CA PRO A 71 -7.26 4.37 20.02
C PRO A 71 -7.59 5.86 19.91
N THR A 72 -7.24 6.68 20.91
CA THR A 72 -7.53 8.12 20.96
C THR A 72 -6.54 8.93 20.12
N VAL A 73 -6.55 8.69 18.80
CA VAL A 73 -5.73 9.35 17.79
C VAL A 73 -6.63 9.89 16.67
N ARG A 74 -6.16 10.87 15.91
CA ARG A 74 -6.93 11.51 14.83
C ARG A 74 -7.34 10.51 13.74
N ALA A 75 -8.48 10.80 13.07
CA ALA A 75 -9.00 9.99 11.96
C ALA A 75 -8.30 10.28 10.62
N PHE A 76 -6.97 10.41 10.62
CA PHE A 76 -6.19 10.65 9.42
C PHE A 76 -5.70 9.33 8.82
N TRP A 77 -5.28 9.34 7.57
CA TRP A 77 -5.04 8.15 6.76
C TRP A 77 -4.19 7.07 7.43
N ASP A 78 -3.12 7.49 8.11
CA ASP A 78 -2.16 6.57 8.73
C ASP A 78 -2.81 5.73 9.83
N ASN A 79 -3.63 6.34 10.68
CA ASN A 79 -4.39 5.65 11.72
C ASN A 79 -5.59 4.90 11.13
N ALA A 80 -6.34 5.53 10.23
CA ALA A 80 -7.53 4.93 9.64
C ALA A 80 -7.23 3.64 8.86
N ALA A 81 -6.07 3.57 8.19
CA ALA A 81 -5.64 2.37 7.47
C ALA A 81 -5.49 1.14 8.39
N TYR A 82 -5.04 1.31 9.65
CA TYR A 82 -5.04 0.22 10.62
C TYR A 82 -6.47 -0.30 10.87
N HIS A 83 -7.43 0.60 11.06
CA HIS A 83 -8.80 0.23 11.39
C HIS A 83 -9.50 -0.52 10.26
N THR A 84 -9.14 -0.28 9.00
CA THR A 84 -9.65 -1.10 7.88
C THR A 84 -9.22 -2.56 7.99
N GLY A 85 -7.99 -2.82 8.47
CA GLY A 85 -7.50 -4.17 8.77
C GLY A 85 -8.15 -4.77 10.02
N ASN A 86 -8.32 -3.96 11.07
CA ASN A 86 -8.94 -4.42 12.33
C ASN A 86 -10.43 -4.81 12.16
N ILE A 87 -11.16 -4.19 11.24
CA ILE A 87 -12.51 -4.63 10.86
C ILE A 87 -12.49 -6.06 10.28
N GLU A 88 -11.52 -6.38 9.43
CA GLU A 88 -11.39 -7.75 8.89
C GLU A 88 -10.97 -8.75 9.98
N VAL A 89 -10.14 -8.33 10.94
CA VAL A 89 -9.83 -9.14 12.13
C VAL A 89 -11.11 -9.47 12.91
N TRP A 90 -11.96 -8.46 13.19
CA TRP A 90 -13.23 -8.71 13.85
C TRP A 90 -14.15 -9.63 13.03
N LYS A 91 -14.22 -9.45 11.70
CA LYS A 91 -15.01 -10.33 10.82
C LYS A 91 -14.53 -11.79 10.88
N THR A 92 -13.23 -11.99 11.04
CA THR A 92 -12.59 -13.32 11.12
C THR A 92 -12.76 -13.95 12.52
N LEU A 93 -12.40 -13.21 13.57
CA LEU A 93 -12.35 -13.73 14.94
C LEU A 93 -13.67 -13.62 15.70
N LYS A 94 -14.53 -12.66 15.34
CA LYS A 94 -15.74 -12.27 16.07
C LYS A 94 -15.50 -11.89 17.53
N ASP A 95 -14.26 -11.50 17.88
CA ASP A 95 -13.91 -11.03 19.23
C ASP A 95 -14.37 -9.57 19.42
N PRO A 96 -15.30 -9.30 20.35
CA PRO A 96 -15.83 -7.96 20.62
C PRO A 96 -14.75 -6.93 21.00
N LYS A 97 -13.65 -7.35 21.62
CA LYS A 97 -12.55 -6.45 22.02
C LYS A 97 -11.89 -5.79 20.81
N MET A 98 -11.78 -6.52 19.69
CA MET A 98 -11.21 -5.96 18.46
C MET A 98 -12.09 -4.85 17.92
N LEU A 99 -13.40 -5.02 17.94
CA LEU A 99 -14.37 -4.02 17.52
C LEU A 99 -14.39 -2.80 18.47
N ASP A 100 -14.37 -3.02 19.78
CA ASP A 100 -14.37 -1.98 20.82
C ASP A 100 -13.21 -0.99 20.63
N TYR A 101 -12.01 -1.48 20.31
CA TYR A 101 -10.86 -0.61 20.02
C TYR A 101 -11.14 0.34 18.86
N THR A 102 -11.77 -0.15 17.78
CA THR A 102 -12.12 0.65 16.62
C THR A 102 -13.29 1.60 16.90
N ILE A 103 -14.28 1.17 17.68
CA ILE A 103 -15.40 2.03 18.11
C ILE A 103 -14.86 3.20 18.93
N ARG A 104 -14.00 2.98 19.90
CA ARG A 104 -13.40 4.05 20.72
C ARG A 104 -12.57 5.04 19.88
N TRP A 105 -11.91 4.58 18.82
CA TRP A 105 -11.25 5.48 17.88
C TRP A 105 -12.27 6.33 17.10
N ALA A 106 -13.35 5.75 16.61
CA ALA A 106 -14.37 6.44 15.86
C ALA A 106 -15.12 7.48 16.75
N GLU A 107 -15.47 7.10 17.99
CA GLU A 107 -16.08 7.99 18.99
C GLU A 107 -15.16 9.16 19.36
N HIS A 108 -13.85 8.90 19.55
CA HIS A 108 -12.87 9.96 19.81
C HIS A 108 -12.83 11.02 18.69
N ASN A 109 -13.15 10.64 17.46
CA ASN A 109 -13.19 11.51 16.30
C ASN A 109 -14.60 11.99 15.95
N ASP A 110 -15.58 11.82 16.84
CA ASP A 110 -16.98 12.21 16.61
C ASP A 110 -17.53 11.70 15.28
N TRP A 111 -17.06 10.53 14.82
CA TRP A 111 -17.43 9.92 13.54
C TRP A 111 -17.19 10.83 12.33
N THR A 112 -16.15 11.68 12.42
CA THR A 112 -15.75 12.61 11.36
C THR A 112 -14.33 12.36 10.89
N GLY A 113 -14.01 12.92 9.70
CA GLY A 113 -12.63 13.17 9.25
C GLY A 113 -12.26 14.63 9.53
N ALA A 114 -11.99 15.42 8.46
CA ALA A 114 -11.83 16.86 8.60
C ALA A 114 -13.16 17.54 8.95
N THR A 115 -13.10 18.58 9.81
CA THR A 115 -14.26 19.08 10.57
C THR A 115 -14.84 20.41 10.08
N GLU A 116 -14.32 21.04 9.00
CA GLU A 116 -14.93 22.26 8.46
C GLU A 116 -16.38 22.00 8.03
N ALA A 117 -17.30 22.75 8.60
CA ALA A 117 -18.74 22.59 8.37
C ALA A 117 -19.24 23.29 7.11
N ASN A 118 -18.57 24.34 6.64
CA ASN A 118 -18.99 25.12 5.48
C ASN A 118 -18.45 24.54 4.17
N PRO A 119 -19.29 23.94 3.30
CA PRO A 119 -18.84 23.34 2.04
C PRO A 119 -18.07 24.31 1.11
N ALA A 120 -18.37 25.60 1.16
CA ALA A 120 -17.66 26.60 0.37
C ALA A 120 -16.17 26.76 0.75
N LYS A 121 -15.76 26.20 1.88
CA LYS A 121 -14.38 26.21 2.36
C LYS A 121 -13.67 24.86 2.20
N TRP A 122 -14.36 23.84 1.72
CA TRP A 122 -13.81 22.50 1.60
C TRP A 122 -12.72 22.43 0.54
N LYS A 123 -11.59 21.82 0.89
CA LYS A 123 -10.40 21.68 0.06
C LYS A 123 -9.99 20.22 -0.12
N TYR A 124 -9.28 19.97 -1.23
CA TYR A 124 -8.59 18.69 -1.53
C TYR A 124 -7.17 18.91 -2.08
N LYS A 125 -6.81 20.15 -2.35
CA LYS A 125 -5.49 20.60 -2.80
C LYS A 125 -5.10 21.90 -2.11
N PRO A 126 -3.77 22.13 -1.95
CA PRO A 126 -2.67 21.18 -1.98
C PRO A 126 -2.77 20.16 -0.84
N TYR A 127 -1.79 19.25 -0.69
CA TYR A 127 -1.69 18.39 0.50
C TYR A 127 -1.84 19.22 1.78
N GLY A 128 -2.67 18.73 2.70
CA GLY A 128 -2.87 19.43 3.95
C GLY A 128 -3.68 18.65 5.00
N GLU A 129 -3.28 18.84 6.25
CA GLU A 129 -3.88 18.18 7.41
C GLU A 129 -4.89 19.07 8.16
N GLY A 130 -5.20 20.23 7.56
CA GLY A 130 -6.13 21.19 8.14
C GLY A 130 -7.57 20.68 8.15
N LYS A 131 -8.38 21.22 9.08
CA LYS A 131 -9.80 20.89 9.21
C LYS A 131 -10.65 21.22 7.98
N ASP A 132 -10.15 22.07 7.09
CA ASP A 132 -10.78 22.49 5.85
C ASP A 132 -10.49 21.56 4.65
N HIS A 133 -9.58 20.60 4.82
CA HIS A 133 -9.27 19.60 3.79
C HIS A 133 -10.28 18.44 3.75
N VAL A 134 -11.57 18.78 3.79
CA VAL A 134 -12.68 17.81 3.89
C VAL A 134 -12.76 16.87 2.68
N LEU A 135 -12.41 17.36 1.49
CA LEU A 135 -12.44 16.61 0.24
C LEU A 135 -11.08 15.94 -0.06
N PHE A 136 -10.17 15.92 0.91
CA PHE A 136 -8.87 15.28 0.77
C PHE A 136 -8.95 13.83 1.24
N GLY A 137 -8.58 12.90 0.39
CA GLY A 137 -8.75 11.46 0.62
C GLY A 137 -8.17 10.94 1.93
N ASP A 138 -7.09 11.57 2.41
CA ASP A 138 -6.45 11.23 3.68
C ASP A 138 -7.35 11.46 4.90
N TRP A 139 -8.36 12.31 4.78
CA TRP A 139 -9.42 12.47 5.78
C TRP A 139 -10.68 11.66 5.50
N GLN A 140 -10.84 11.13 4.28
CA GLN A 140 -12.05 10.40 3.89
C GLN A 140 -11.93 8.88 4.13
N ILE A 141 -10.73 8.34 4.23
CA ILE A 141 -10.51 6.89 4.46
C ILE A 141 -11.23 6.35 5.71
N CYS A 142 -11.37 7.16 6.77
CA CYS A 142 -12.08 6.77 7.98
C CYS A 142 -13.53 6.35 7.72
N PHE A 143 -14.15 6.88 6.68
CA PHE A 143 -15.52 6.56 6.29
C PHE A 143 -15.66 5.08 5.87
N GLN A 144 -14.60 4.42 5.36
CA GLN A 144 -14.64 2.97 5.13
C GLN A 144 -15.03 2.23 6.43
N THR A 145 -14.32 2.57 7.50
CA THR A 145 -14.52 1.94 8.81
C THR A 145 -15.86 2.33 9.44
N TYR A 146 -16.27 3.60 9.34
CA TYR A 146 -17.53 4.06 9.91
C TYR A 146 -18.72 3.40 9.23
N ILE A 147 -18.71 3.27 7.89
CA ILE A 147 -19.76 2.55 7.16
C ILE A 147 -19.78 1.06 7.53
N ASP A 148 -18.60 0.42 7.71
CA ASP A 148 -18.54 -0.97 8.15
C ASP A 148 -19.13 -1.14 9.58
N LEU A 149 -18.85 -0.23 10.51
CA LEU A 149 -19.42 -0.22 11.86
C LEU A 149 -20.94 -0.02 11.83
N TYR A 150 -21.41 0.94 11.01
CA TYR A 150 -22.85 1.12 10.80
C TYR A 150 -23.51 -0.18 10.27
N ASN A 151 -22.93 -0.83 9.28
CA ASN A 151 -23.47 -2.06 8.72
C ASN A 151 -23.52 -3.20 9.73
N ILE A 152 -22.55 -3.26 10.65
CA ILE A 152 -22.53 -4.23 11.76
C ILE A 152 -23.71 -3.98 12.70
N GLU A 153 -24.00 -2.73 13.06
CA GLU A 153 -25.14 -2.38 13.92
C GLU A 153 -26.47 -2.54 13.20
N ALA A 154 -26.55 -2.14 11.93
CA ALA A 154 -27.74 -2.31 11.10
C ALA A 154 -28.14 -3.80 10.98
N ALA A 155 -27.17 -4.70 10.84
CA ALA A 155 -27.41 -6.15 10.82
C ALA A 155 -27.98 -6.70 12.15
N LYS A 156 -27.84 -5.97 13.26
CA LYS A 156 -28.44 -6.28 14.57
C LYS A 156 -29.83 -5.64 14.76
N GLY A 157 -30.33 -4.92 13.76
CA GLY A 157 -31.59 -4.18 13.84
C GLY A 157 -31.47 -2.73 14.36
N ASN A 158 -30.27 -2.20 14.53
CA ASN A 158 -30.00 -0.89 15.12
C ASN A 158 -29.75 0.21 14.06
N ALA A 159 -30.23 0.04 12.82
CA ALA A 159 -29.93 0.96 11.71
C ALA A 159 -30.27 2.42 12.03
N GLU A 160 -31.52 2.69 12.49
CA GLU A 160 -31.98 4.04 12.81
C GLU A 160 -31.16 4.66 13.96
N ALA A 161 -30.93 3.90 15.03
CA ALA A 161 -30.18 4.35 16.20
C ALA A 161 -28.71 4.64 15.88
N SER A 162 -28.17 4.02 14.81
CA SER A 162 -26.76 4.15 14.40
C SER A 162 -26.55 5.10 13.20
N GLU A 163 -27.59 5.79 12.74
CA GLU A 163 -27.51 6.68 11.56
C GLU A 163 -26.47 7.82 11.72
N TYR A 164 -26.25 8.28 12.95
CA TYR A 164 -25.23 9.30 13.26
C TYR A 164 -23.82 8.89 12.89
N VAL A 165 -23.50 7.58 12.88
CA VAL A 165 -22.21 7.00 12.54
C VAL A 165 -21.80 7.33 11.10
N VAL A 166 -22.75 7.37 10.17
CA VAL A 166 -22.52 7.60 8.74
C VAL A 166 -22.94 8.98 8.27
N LYS A 167 -23.43 9.83 9.17
CA LYS A 167 -23.95 11.18 8.83
C LYS A 167 -22.90 12.00 8.07
N ARG A 168 -21.68 12.10 8.62
CA ARG A 168 -20.61 12.89 8.00
C ARG A 168 -20.13 12.27 6.70
N ALA A 169 -20.03 10.96 6.62
CA ALA A 169 -19.69 10.25 5.39
C ALA A 169 -20.73 10.56 4.29
N LYS A 170 -22.02 10.48 4.60
CA LYS A 170 -23.09 10.83 3.66
C LYS A 170 -22.98 12.27 3.16
N GLU A 171 -22.75 13.23 4.05
CA GLU A 171 -22.62 14.66 3.70
C GLU A 171 -21.44 14.89 2.74
N VAL A 172 -20.24 14.42 3.11
CA VAL A 172 -19.01 14.68 2.35
C VAL A 172 -19.00 13.92 1.02
N MET A 173 -19.35 12.65 1.03
CA MET A 173 -19.32 11.84 -0.17
C MET A 173 -20.43 12.18 -1.15
N HIS A 174 -21.60 12.64 -0.66
CA HIS A 174 -22.65 13.18 -1.53
C HIS A 174 -22.15 14.42 -2.26
N TYR A 175 -21.52 15.36 -1.54
CA TYR A 175 -20.95 16.57 -2.16
C TYR A 175 -19.93 16.18 -3.26
N GLU A 176 -19.00 15.27 -2.99
CA GLU A 176 -18.02 14.84 -3.97
C GLU A 176 -18.69 14.14 -5.16
N ALA A 177 -19.63 13.22 -4.93
CA ALA A 177 -20.31 12.48 -5.99
C ALA A 177 -21.09 13.38 -6.96
N TYR A 178 -21.66 14.47 -6.48
CA TYR A 178 -22.47 15.39 -7.28
C TYR A 178 -21.74 16.64 -7.77
N SER A 179 -20.48 16.82 -7.40
CA SER A 179 -19.64 17.91 -7.89
C SER A 179 -19.09 17.63 -9.30
N GLU A 180 -18.73 18.68 -10.05
CA GLU A 180 -18.17 18.55 -11.40
C GLU A 180 -16.71 18.06 -11.44
N PRO A 181 -15.78 18.54 -10.57
CA PRO A 181 -14.37 18.14 -10.65
C PRO A 181 -14.15 16.62 -10.56
N THR A 182 -13.20 16.11 -11.33
CA THR A 182 -12.80 14.68 -11.33
C THR A 182 -11.35 14.46 -10.93
N ASP A 183 -10.66 15.52 -10.48
CA ASP A 183 -9.25 15.53 -10.13
C ASP A 183 -8.99 15.47 -8.61
N TYR A 184 -9.93 14.91 -7.86
CA TYR A 184 -9.83 14.75 -6.40
C TYR A 184 -8.67 13.82 -6.02
N TRP A 185 -8.42 12.76 -6.79
CA TRP A 185 -7.48 11.70 -6.49
C TRP A 185 -6.19 11.84 -7.31
N TRP A 186 -5.44 12.89 -7.02
CA TRP A 186 -4.23 13.27 -7.77
C TRP A 186 -2.95 12.56 -7.31
N TRP A 187 -3.07 11.55 -6.42
CA TRP A 187 -1.97 10.68 -5.96
C TRP A 187 -2.49 9.25 -5.73
N SER A 188 -1.60 8.24 -5.89
CA SER A 188 -1.97 6.82 -5.91
C SER A 188 -2.62 6.34 -4.61
N ASP A 189 -2.21 6.91 -3.47
CA ASP A 189 -2.72 6.54 -2.15
C ASP A 189 -4.23 6.81 -2.04
N ALA A 190 -4.73 7.87 -2.69
CA ALA A 190 -6.17 8.21 -2.70
C ALA A 190 -7.03 7.06 -3.23
N LEU A 191 -6.50 6.21 -4.10
CA LEU A 191 -7.23 5.08 -4.65
C LEU A 191 -7.59 4.01 -3.60
N TYR A 192 -6.78 3.87 -2.54
CA TYR A 192 -7.17 3.07 -1.37
C TYR A 192 -8.06 3.85 -0.42
N MET A 193 -7.76 5.15 -0.25
CA MET A 193 -8.45 5.99 0.73
C MET A 193 -9.93 6.13 0.38
N VAL A 194 -10.26 6.42 -0.89
CA VAL A 194 -11.60 6.88 -1.28
C VAL A 194 -12.37 5.92 -2.18
N MET A 195 -11.73 5.21 -3.13
CA MET A 195 -12.48 4.31 -4.01
C MET A 195 -13.40 3.34 -3.25
N PRO A 196 -12.94 2.66 -2.17
CA PRO A 196 -13.82 1.78 -1.40
C PRO A 196 -14.95 2.52 -0.67
N VAL A 197 -14.76 3.80 -0.33
CA VAL A 197 -15.85 4.61 0.27
C VAL A 197 -16.96 4.80 -0.74
N MET A 198 -16.64 5.09 -2.01
CA MET A 198 -17.64 5.27 -3.07
C MET A 198 -18.51 4.02 -3.26
N THR A 199 -17.92 2.83 -3.33
CA THR A 199 -18.69 1.59 -3.47
C THR A 199 -19.51 1.27 -2.21
N LYS A 200 -18.99 1.55 -1.02
CA LYS A 200 -19.74 1.42 0.24
C LYS A 200 -20.92 2.40 0.30
N MET A 201 -20.74 3.63 -0.17
CA MET A 201 -21.84 4.62 -0.27
C MET A 201 -22.90 4.18 -1.25
N TYR A 202 -22.52 3.62 -2.40
CA TYR A 202 -23.48 2.98 -3.31
C TYR A 202 -24.29 1.88 -2.59
N LYS A 203 -23.64 0.97 -1.89
CA LYS A 203 -24.34 -0.10 -1.15
C LYS A 203 -25.26 0.43 -0.06
N LEU A 204 -24.86 1.53 0.58
CA LEU A 204 -25.64 2.17 1.65
C LEU A 204 -26.88 2.90 1.14
N THR A 205 -26.81 3.48 -0.06
CA THR A 205 -27.84 4.41 -0.56
C THR A 205 -28.59 3.91 -1.80
N GLY A 206 -28.02 2.97 -2.55
CA GLY A 206 -28.51 2.55 -3.86
C GLY A 206 -28.23 3.55 -4.99
N ASP A 207 -27.53 4.65 -4.72
CA ASP A 207 -27.31 5.73 -5.69
C ASP A 207 -26.08 5.47 -6.55
N THR A 208 -26.29 5.26 -7.86
CA THR A 208 -25.24 4.96 -8.84
C THR A 208 -24.30 6.12 -9.09
N LYS A 209 -24.63 7.35 -8.71
CA LYS A 209 -23.76 8.53 -8.82
C LYS A 209 -22.42 8.34 -8.11
N TYR A 210 -22.37 7.55 -7.05
CA TYR A 210 -21.11 7.20 -6.40
C TYR A 210 -20.20 6.34 -7.29
N LEU A 211 -20.77 5.40 -8.04
CA LEU A 211 -20.02 4.56 -8.98
C LEU A 211 -19.56 5.36 -10.20
N ASP A 212 -20.44 6.23 -10.74
CA ASP A 212 -20.13 7.10 -11.87
C ASP A 212 -18.97 8.05 -11.51
N LYS A 213 -19.02 8.62 -10.30
CA LYS A 213 -17.96 9.50 -9.80
C LYS A 213 -16.65 8.74 -9.58
N LEU A 214 -16.72 7.55 -9.01
CA LEU A 214 -15.55 6.67 -8.85
C LEU A 214 -14.90 6.41 -10.20
N TYR A 215 -15.67 6.06 -11.22
CA TYR A 215 -15.17 5.81 -12.56
C TYR A 215 -14.51 7.07 -13.17
N ALA A 216 -15.19 8.21 -13.10
CA ALA A 216 -14.67 9.47 -13.64
C ALA A 216 -13.38 9.94 -12.95
N ASN A 217 -13.32 9.87 -11.61
CA ASN A 217 -12.12 10.21 -10.85
C ASN A 217 -10.95 9.27 -11.20
N LEU A 218 -11.22 7.95 -11.33
CA LEU A 218 -10.17 6.98 -11.67
C LEU A 218 -9.64 7.19 -13.09
N LEU A 219 -10.47 7.56 -14.05
CA LEU A 219 -10.00 7.92 -15.40
C LEU A 219 -9.03 9.10 -15.36
N THR A 220 -9.35 10.17 -14.63
CA THR A 220 -8.45 11.32 -14.45
C THR A 220 -7.15 10.92 -13.74
N THR A 221 -7.24 10.06 -12.74
CA THR A 221 -6.07 9.52 -12.02
C THR A 221 -5.17 8.71 -12.96
N ASP A 222 -5.76 7.87 -13.83
CA ASP A 222 -5.03 7.09 -14.82
C ASP A 222 -4.28 7.96 -15.83
N GLU A 223 -4.90 9.02 -16.31
CA GLU A 223 -4.26 9.98 -17.20
C GLU A 223 -3.01 10.63 -16.58
N ILE A 224 -3.04 10.85 -15.25
CA ILE A 224 -1.92 11.45 -14.52
C ILE A 224 -0.83 10.43 -14.20
N MET A 225 -1.20 9.23 -13.71
CA MET A 225 -0.27 8.37 -12.98
C MET A 225 -0.06 6.98 -13.57
N LEU A 226 -0.98 6.47 -14.41
CA LEU A 226 -0.86 5.12 -14.96
C LEU A 226 0.22 5.08 -16.05
N ASP A 227 1.26 4.28 -15.85
CA ASP A 227 2.20 3.93 -16.90
C ASP A 227 1.63 2.79 -17.76
N LYS A 228 1.15 3.14 -18.95
CA LYS A 228 0.48 2.21 -19.88
C LYS A 228 1.41 1.09 -20.40
N GLU A 229 2.72 1.26 -20.29
CA GLU A 229 3.69 0.24 -20.70
C GLU A 229 3.81 -0.88 -19.66
N THR A 230 3.83 -0.51 -18.36
CA THR A 230 4.03 -1.45 -17.27
C THR A 230 2.76 -1.83 -16.53
N ASN A 231 1.67 -1.07 -16.68
CA ASN A 231 0.44 -1.12 -15.87
C ASN A 231 0.66 -0.84 -14.37
N LEU A 232 1.77 -0.17 -14.00
CA LEU A 232 2.05 0.31 -12.67
C LEU A 232 1.70 1.79 -12.55
N TYR A 233 1.56 2.28 -11.32
CA TYR A 233 1.22 3.67 -11.05
C TYR A 233 2.42 4.44 -10.49
N PHE A 234 2.74 5.58 -11.09
CA PHE A 234 3.56 6.59 -10.40
C PHE A 234 2.79 7.13 -9.20
N ARG A 235 3.49 7.55 -8.15
CA ARG A 235 2.83 8.01 -6.92
C ARG A 235 1.95 9.24 -7.16
N ASP A 236 2.44 10.21 -7.92
CA ASP A 236 1.73 11.41 -8.39
C ASP A 236 2.48 12.08 -9.55
N GLY A 237 1.95 13.20 -10.05
CA GLY A 237 2.52 13.95 -11.16
C GLY A 237 3.96 14.45 -11.00
N LYS A 238 4.51 14.45 -9.76
CA LYS A 238 5.92 14.79 -9.50
C LYS A 238 6.88 13.67 -9.87
N TYR A 239 6.39 12.41 -9.81
CA TYR A 239 7.22 11.20 -9.93
C TYR A 239 7.16 10.53 -11.30
N ILE A 240 6.54 11.17 -12.29
CA ILE A 240 6.39 10.62 -13.64
C ILE A 240 7.74 10.62 -14.37
N TYR A 241 8.08 9.47 -14.97
CA TYR A 241 9.22 9.32 -15.86
C TYR A 241 9.02 10.11 -17.17
N PRO A 242 10.06 10.78 -17.75
CA PRO A 242 11.45 10.83 -17.33
C PRO A 242 11.79 11.98 -16.36
N LYS A 243 10.82 12.77 -15.90
CA LYS A 243 11.04 13.89 -14.95
C LYS A 243 11.66 13.40 -13.65
N HIS A 244 11.12 12.30 -13.11
CA HIS A 244 11.67 11.59 -11.95
C HIS A 244 12.22 10.24 -12.39
N LYS A 245 13.35 9.83 -11.81
CA LYS A 245 14.03 8.56 -12.06
C LYS A 245 14.61 8.03 -10.76
N SER A 246 14.75 6.71 -10.69
CA SER A 246 15.60 6.08 -9.68
C SER A 246 17.07 6.48 -9.84
N ALA A 247 17.92 6.15 -8.87
CA ALA A 247 19.37 6.43 -8.91
C ALA A 247 20.05 5.81 -10.14
N ASN A 248 19.51 4.74 -10.69
CA ASN A 248 20.03 4.05 -11.87
C ASN A 248 19.31 4.46 -13.18
N GLY A 249 18.54 5.55 -13.15
CA GLY A 249 17.87 6.11 -14.32
C GLY A 249 16.63 5.38 -14.79
N LYS A 250 16.08 4.45 -13.99
CA LYS A 250 14.88 3.66 -14.33
C LYS A 250 13.60 4.37 -13.87
N LYS A 251 12.44 3.90 -14.36
CA LYS A 251 11.13 4.24 -13.81
C LYS A 251 11.08 3.86 -12.33
N ASP A 252 10.65 4.78 -11.48
CA ASP A 252 10.63 4.59 -10.02
C ASP A 252 9.18 4.45 -9.55
N PHE A 253 8.72 3.19 -9.46
CA PHE A 253 7.42 2.85 -8.93
C PHE A 253 7.55 2.47 -7.46
N TRP A 254 6.77 3.12 -6.61
CA TRP A 254 6.83 2.95 -5.18
C TRP A 254 5.94 1.82 -4.71
N ALA A 255 6.52 0.81 -4.04
CA ALA A 255 5.80 -0.42 -3.66
C ALA A 255 4.53 -0.14 -2.84
N ARG A 256 4.57 0.75 -1.84
CA ARG A 256 3.37 1.10 -1.08
C ARG A 256 2.35 1.85 -1.94
N GLY A 257 2.79 2.68 -2.91
CA GLY A 257 1.90 3.37 -3.85
C GLY A 257 1.05 2.40 -4.66
N ASP A 258 1.68 1.48 -5.37
CA ASP A 258 0.96 0.44 -6.11
C ASP A 258 0.23 -0.54 -5.18
N GLY A 259 0.75 -0.75 -3.96
CA GLY A 259 0.08 -1.54 -2.93
C GLY A 259 -1.29 -0.97 -2.56
N TRP A 260 -1.37 0.34 -2.37
CA TRP A 260 -2.64 1.04 -2.15
C TRP A 260 -3.61 0.83 -3.31
N VAL A 261 -3.13 0.94 -4.55
CA VAL A 261 -3.99 0.80 -5.74
C VAL A 261 -4.55 -0.61 -5.85
N LEU A 262 -3.72 -1.65 -5.72
CA LEU A 262 -4.17 -3.04 -5.84
C LEU A 262 -5.16 -3.41 -4.74
N ALA A 263 -4.87 -3.04 -3.49
CA ALA A 263 -5.77 -3.27 -2.37
C ALA A 263 -7.08 -2.48 -2.49
N GLY A 264 -7.00 -1.23 -2.97
CA GLY A 264 -8.17 -0.39 -3.25
C GLY A 264 -9.09 -1.01 -4.31
N LEU A 265 -8.53 -1.49 -5.42
CA LEU A 265 -9.30 -2.18 -6.48
C LEU A 265 -9.95 -3.48 -5.97
N ALA A 266 -9.25 -4.27 -5.14
CA ALA A 266 -9.83 -5.46 -4.51
C ALA A 266 -11.07 -5.08 -3.66
N LYS A 267 -10.96 -4.04 -2.82
CA LYS A 267 -12.08 -3.55 -2.00
C LYS A 267 -13.23 -2.99 -2.85
N VAL A 268 -12.94 -2.32 -3.96
CA VAL A 268 -13.95 -1.83 -4.92
C VAL A 268 -14.75 -2.99 -5.50
N LEU A 269 -14.06 -4.00 -6.04
CA LEU A 269 -14.69 -5.18 -6.65
C LEU A 269 -15.46 -6.06 -5.65
N GLN A 270 -15.15 -5.94 -4.37
CA GLN A 270 -15.87 -6.59 -3.27
C GLN A 270 -17.32 -6.06 -3.13
N ASP A 271 -17.51 -4.77 -3.39
CA ASP A 271 -18.75 -4.05 -3.13
C ASP A 271 -19.47 -3.58 -4.42
N MET A 272 -18.77 -3.56 -5.56
CA MET A 272 -19.32 -3.11 -6.85
C MET A 272 -20.30 -4.14 -7.44
N PRO A 273 -21.51 -3.73 -7.89
CA PRO A 273 -22.45 -4.65 -8.54
C PRO A 273 -21.89 -5.09 -9.91
N LYS A 274 -22.10 -6.38 -10.23
CA LYS A 274 -21.56 -6.98 -11.46
C LYS A 274 -22.23 -6.47 -12.74
N ASP A 275 -23.43 -5.92 -12.62
CA ASP A 275 -24.22 -5.34 -13.70
C ASP A 275 -23.94 -3.84 -13.91
N TYR A 276 -23.05 -3.24 -13.14
CA TYR A 276 -22.60 -1.87 -13.40
C TYR A 276 -21.86 -1.81 -14.75
N GLU A 277 -22.23 -0.84 -15.59
CA GLU A 277 -21.74 -0.75 -16.98
C GLU A 277 -20.20 -0.76 -17.12
N HIS A 278 -19.47 -0.21 -16.15
CA HIS A 278 -18.02 -0.15 -16.15
C HIS A 278 -17.36 -1.24 -15.28
N TYR A 279 -18.12 -2.24 -14.78
CA TYR A 279 -17.58 -3.31 -13.94
C TYR A 279 -16.37 -4.01 -14.57
N ALA A 280 -16.45 -4.34 -15.88
CA ALA A 280 -15.38 -5.00 -16.60
C ALA A 280 -14.08 -4.19 -16.65
N PHE A 281 -14.15 -2.85 -16.67
CA PHE A 281 -13.01 -1.96 -16.61
C PHE A 281 -12.23 -2.12 -15.29
N PHE A 282 -12.93 -2.19 -14.15
CA PHE A 282 -12.30 -2.40 -12.84
C PHE A 282 -11.67 -3.78 -12.72
N VAL A 283 -12.32 -4.81 -13.27
CA VAL A 283 -11.77 -6.17 -13.33
C VAL A 283 -10.48 -6.20 -14.14
N ASP A 284 -10.48 -5.62 -15.33
CA ASP A 284 -9.30 -5.56 -16.21
C ASP A 284 -8.12 -4.83 -15.54
N LYS A 285 -8.39 -3.69 -14.89
CA LYS A 285 -7.38 -2.95 -14.14
C LYS A 285 -6.77 -3.76 -13.00
N PHE A 286 -7.62 -4.38 -12.19
CA PHE A 286 -7.17 -5.23 -11.08
C PHE A 286 -6.27 -6.36 -11.59
N GLN A 287 -6.67 -7.06 -12.65
CA GLN A 287 -5.92 -8.17 -13.22
C GLN A 287 -4.58 -7.72 -13.82
N LYS A 288 -4.55 -6.61 -14.56
CA LYS A 288 -3.33 -6.06 -15.15
C LYS A 288 -2.33 -5.62 -14.10
N LEU A 289 -2.78 -4.90 -13.07
CA LEU A 289 -1.91 -4.47 -11.98
C LEU A 289 -1.39 -5.67 -11.17
N ALA A 290 -2.26 -6.63 -10.82
CA ALA A 290 -1.84 -7.83 -10.10
C ALA A 290 -0.78 -8.62 -10.86
N LYS A 291 -0.91 -8.74 -12.19
CA LYS A 291 0.08 -9.38 -13.06
C LYS A 291 1.40 -8.62 -13.05
N ALA A 292 1.38 -7.30 -13.30
CA ALA A 292 2.57 -6.45 -13.34
C ALA A 292 3.35 -6.53 -12.01
N VAL A 293 2.64 -6.47 -10.89
CA VAL A 293 3.24 -6.60 -9.56
C VAL A 293 3.86 -7.98 -9.34
N ALA A 294 3.17 -9.07 -9.72
CA ALA A 294 3.66 -10.43 -9.54
C ALA A 294 4.97 -10.70 -10.30
N GLU A 295 5.14 -10.12 -11.49
CA GLU A 295 6.30 -10.31 -12.36
C GLU A 295 7.60 -9.69 -11.80
N ILE A 296 7.50 -8.69 -10.90
CA ILE A 296 8.66 -7.96 -10.35
C ILE A 296 8.94 -8.25 -8.89
N GLN A 297 8.33 -9.30 -8.32
CA GLN A 297 8.60 -9.77 -6.96
C GLN A 297 10.07 -10.20 -6.80
N GLN A 298 10.70 -9.82 -5.69
CA GLN A 298 12.05 -10.31 -5.38
C GLN A 298 12.05 -11.82 -5.05
N PRO A 299 13.15 -12.53 -5.33
CA PRO A 299 13.24 -13.97 -5.02
C PRO A 299 12.98 -14.30 -3.54
N GLU A 300 13.28 -13.36 -2.64
CA GLU A 300 13.08 -13.46 -1.20
C GLU A 300 11.61 -13.26 -0.78
N GLY A 301 10.70 -12.96 -1.71
CA GLY A 301 9.26 -12.90 -1.50
C GLY A 301 8.69 -11.52 -1.25
N TYR A 302 9.51 -10.52 -1.00
CA TYR A 302 9.07 -9.13 -0.81
C TYR A 302 9.17 -8.30 -2.11
N TRP A 303 8.71 -7.06 -2.06
CA TRP A 303 9.02 -6.02 -3.02
C TRP A 303 9.88 -4.95 -2.35
N THR A 304 10.87 -4.45 -3.10
CA THR A 304 11.68 -3.30 -2.68
C THR A 304 10.88 -2.01 -2.80
N ARG A 305 11.24 -0.98 -2.05
CA ARG A 305 10.59 0.34 -2.10
C ARG A 305 10.50 0.92 -3.50
N SER A 306 11.56 0.79 -4.31
CA SER A 306 11.56 1.04 -5.75
C SER A 306 11.44 -0.30 -6.47
N MET A 307 10.27 -0.60 -7.03
CA MET A 307 9.97 -1.95 -7.52
C MET A 307 10.75 -2.33 -8.77
N MET A 308 10.93 -1.38 -9.71
CA MET A 308 11.66 -1.61 -10.97
C MET A 308 13.17 -1.39 -10.85
N ASP A 309 13.63 -0.86 -9.72
CA ASP A 309 15.04 -0.65 -9.43
C ASP A 309 15.40 -1.04 -7.98
N PRO A 310 15.52 -2.35 -7.70
CA PRO A 310 15.81 -2.84 -6.36
C PRO A 310 17.08 -2.27 -5.72
N ASP A 311 18.05 -1.84 -6.53
CA ASP A 311 19.31 -1.28 -6.04
C ASP A 311 19.19 0.22 -5.66
N HIS A 312 18.12 0.90 -6.04
CA HIS A 312 17.86 2.29 -5.67
C HIS A 312 17.59 2.46 -4.16
N ALA A 313 16.74 1.60 -3.62
CA ALA A 313 16.41 1.56 -2.20
C ALA A 313 16.27 0.09 -1.76
N PRO A 314 17.42 -0.59 -1.55
CA PRO A 314 17.46 -2.03 -1.34
C PRO A 314 16.85 -2.45 -0.01
N GLY A 315 16.47 -3.72 0.05
CA GLY A 315 15.85 -4.35 1.22
C GLY A 315 14.33 -4.41 1.15
N PRO A 316 13.72 -5.15 2.08
CA PRO A 316 12.29 -5.38 2.10
C PRO A 316 11.47 -4.12 2.44
N GLU A 317 10.23 -4.11 1.98
CA GLU A 317 9.21 -3.14 2.38
C GLU A 317 7.90 -3.88 2.66
N THR A 318 7.51 -3.92 3.93
CA THR A 318 6.41 -4.77 4.39
C THR A 318 5.04 -4.23 4.02
N SER A 319 4.80 -2.92 4.02
CA SER A 319 3.45 -2.39 3.77
C SER A 319 2.98 -2.67 2.33
N GLY A 320 3.81 -2.39 1.33
CA GLY A 320 3.52 -2.72 -0.06
C GLY A 320 3.41 -4.24 -0.26
N THR A 321 4.34 -5.01 0.31
CA THR A 321 4.29 -6.48 0.24
C THR A 321 2.99 -7.05 0.81
N ALA A 322 2.52 -6.54 1.94
CA ALA A 322 1.28 -6.98 2.57
C ALA A 322 0.04 -6.61 1.76
N PHE A 323 -0.03 -5.38 1.21
CA PHE A 323 -1.13 -4.98 0.32
C PHE A 323 -1.16 -5.79 -0.97
N PHE A 324 -0.02 -6.09 -1.59
CA PHE A 324 0.05 -6.96 -2.76
C PHE A 324 -0.41 -8.38 -2.42
N THR A 325 0.01 -8.90 -1.28
CA THR A 325 -0.38 -10.24 -0.81
C THR A 325 -1.90 -10.29 -0.58
N TYR A 326 -2.47 -9.28 0.09
CA TYR A 326 -3.91 -9.14 0.29
C TYR A 326 -4.66 -9.11 -1.04
N GLY A 327 -4.27 -8.24 -1.97
CA GLY A 327 -4.94 -8.10 -3.26
C GLY A 327 -4.90 -9.39 -4.09
N MET A 328 -3.75 -10.07 -4.15
CA MET A 328 -3.62 -11.34 -4.87
C MET A 328 -4.41 -12.47 -4.20
N LEU A 329 -4.38 -12.59 -2.88
CA LEU A 329 -5.18 -13.57 -2.13
C LEU A 329 -6.67 -13.35 -2.36
N TRP A 330 -7.14 -12.10 -2.23
CA TRP A 330 -8.53 -11.75 -2.48
C TRP A 330 -8.93 -12.11 -3.92
N GLY A 331 -8.08 -11.77 -4.89
CA GLY A 331 -8.33 -12.08 -6.30
C GLY A 331 -8.44 -13.57 -6.57
N VAL A 332 -7.59 -14.40 -5.94
CA VAL A 332 -7.66 -15.87 -6.06
C VAL A 332 -8.89 -16.42 -5.35
N ASN A 333 -9.19 -15.95 -4.14
CA ASN A 333 -10.33 -16.43 -3.34
C ASN A 333 -11.68 -16.16 -4.03
N ASN A 334 -11.76 -15.06 -4.79
CA ASN A 334 -12.99 -14.63 -5.48
C ASN A 334 -13.01 -14.93 -6.99
N GLY A 335 -12.02 -15.69 -7.50
CA GLY A 335 -11.98 -16.15 -8.88
C GLY A 335 -11.56 -15.11 -9.93
N PHE A 336 -11.05 -13.96 -9.53
CA PHE A 336 -10.51 -12.93 -10.43
C PHE A 336 -9.10 -13.27 -10.92
N LEU A 337 -8.33 -14.02 -10.15
CA LEU A 337 -6.98 -14.46 -10.47
C LEU A 337 -6.88 -15.99 -10.42
N ALA A 338 -6.19 -16.58 -11.41
CA ALA A 338 -6.01 -18.03 -11.47
C ALA A 338 -5.01 -18.48 -10.37
N LYS A 339 -5.47 -19.32 -9.43
CA LYS A 339 -4.63 -19.83 -8.31
C LYS A 339 -3.28 -20.38 -8.79
N LYS A 340 -3.27 -21.13 -9.89
CA LYS A 340 -2.05 -21.75 -10.46
C LYS A 340 -0.97 -20.72 -10.80
N GLU A 341 -1.37 -19.55 -11.28
CA GLU A 341 -0.45 -18.49 -11.73
C GLU A 341 0.13 -17.70 -10.56
N TYR A 342 -0.68 -17.44 -9.53
CA TYR A 342 -0.30 -16.56 -8.41
C TYR A 342 0.20 -17.29 -7.17
N LYS A 343 -0.03 -18.62 -7.07
CA LYS A 343 0.34 -19.40 -5.88
C LYS A 343 1.80 -19.22 -5.46
N LYS A 344 2.72 -19.27 -6.40
CA LYS A 344 4.17 -19.15 -6.09
C LYS A 344 4.52 -17.76 -5.55
N THR A 345 3.93 -16.72 -6.10
CA THR A 345 4.12 -15.33 -5.65
C THR A 345 3.52 -15.14 -4.26
N ILE A 346 2.30 -15.64 -4.03
CA ILE A 346 1.63 -15.60 -2.73
C ILE A 346 2.43 -16.37 -1.67
N ASP A 347 2.85 -17.60 -1.96
CA ASP A 347 3.61 -18.43 -1.01
C ASP A 347 4.90 -17.75 -0.56
N ARG A 348 5.64 -17.14 -1.49
CA ARG A 348 6.88 -16.41 -1.17
C ARG A 348 6.62 -15.16 -0.36
N ALA A 349 5.61 -14.38 -0.74
CA ALA A 349 5.23 -13.18 0.00
C ALA A 349 4.76 -13.53 1.42
N TRP A 350 3.95 -14.56 1.55
CA TRP A 350 3.49 -15.07 2.84
C TRP A 350 4.64 -15.54 3.73
N THR A 351 5.60 -16.26 3.17
CA THR A 351 6.82 -16.67 3.89
C THR A 351 7.60 -15.45 4.39
N TYR A 352 7.81 -14.43 3.55
CA TYR A 352 8.46 -13.20 3.97
C TYR A 352 7.68 -12.51 5.11
N LEU A 353 6.37 -12.36 4.97
CA LEU A 353 5.53 -11.70 5.97
C LEU A 353 5.58 -12.40 7.32
N THR A 354 5.61 -13.74 7.34
CA THR A 354 5.53 -14.53 8.58
C THR A 354 6.88 -14.90 9.18
N GLU A 355 7.94 -15.04 8.37
CA GLU A 355 9.26 -15.48 8.84
C GLU A 355 10.28 -14.33 8.96
N THR A 356 10.00 -13.17 8.34
CA THR A 356 10.90 -12.00 8.36
C THR A 356 10.25 -10.76 8.92
N ALA A 357 9.07 -10.37 8.41
CA ALA A 357 8.41 -9.14 8.82
C ALA A 357 7.80 -9.25 10.22
N LEU A 358 7.15 -10.36 10.53
CA LEU A 358 6.58 -10.63 11.85
C LEU A 358 7.67 -10.98 12.84
N GLN A 359 7.78 -10.20 13.92
CA GLN A 359 8.72 -10.41 15.01
C GLN A 359 8.13 -11.35 16.07
N GLU A 360 9.00 -11.92 16.91
CA GLU A 360 8.61 -12.89 17.94
C GLU A 360 7.60 -12.33 18.94
N ASP A 361 7.63 -11.05 19.24
CA ASP A 361 6.71 -10.36 20.16
C ASP A 361 5.34 -10.01 19.53
N GLY A 362 5.18 -10.16 18.22
CA GLY A 362 3.98 -9.77 17.45
C GLY A 362 4.09 -8.46 16.71
N LYS A 363 5.23 -7.76 16.80
CA LYS A 363 5.50 -6.57 16.02
C LYS A 363 5.65 -6.90 14.54
N VAL A 364 5.07 -6.08 13.66
CA VAL A 364 5.27 -6.15 12.21
C VAL A 364 6.32 -5.12 11.82
N GLY A 365 7.54 -5.61 11.55
CA GLY A 365 8.69 -4.78 11.19
C GLY A 365 8.85 -4.54 9.69
N TYR A 366 9.95 -3.89 9.33
CA TYR A 366 10.33 -3.57 7.95
C TYR A 366 9.30 -2.74 7.18
N VAL A 367 8.53 -1.93 7.87
CA VAL A 367 7.58 -0.98 7.28
C VAL A 367 8.31 0.34 7.00
N GLN A 368 8.35 0.76 5.74
CA GLN A 368 8.88 2.08 5.41
C GLN A 368 8.09 3.16 6.16
N PRO A 369 8.76 4.10 6.87
CA PRO A 369 8.10 5.24 7.51
C PRO A 369 7.22 6.03 6.53
N ILE A 370 6.38 6.91 7.06
CA ILE A 370 5.57 7.85 6.26
C ILE A 370 6.45 8.51 5.20
N GLY A 371 6.00 8.51 3.97
CA GLY A 371 6.71 9.03 2.81
C GLY A 371 5.89 8.88 1.54
N GLU A 372 6.44 9.34 0.44
CA GLU A 372 5.75 9.40 -0.86
C GLU A 372 6.57 8.78 -2.00
N ARG A 373 7.70 8.15 -1.70
CA ARG A 373 8.60 7.52 -2.70
C ARG A 373 9.60 6.57 -2.06
N ALA A 374 10.34 5.85 -2.86
CA ALA A 374 11.54 5.16 -2.44
C ALA A 374 12.64 6.19 -2.07
N ILE A 375 13.24 6.04 -0.89
CA ILE A 375 14.29 6.94 -0.39
C ILE A 375 15.57 6.12 -0.20
N PRO A 376 16.64 6.39 -1.01
CA PRO A 376 17.94 5.75 -0.83
C PRO A 376 18.50 6.01 0.57
N GLY A 377 19.10 4.98 1.19
CA GLY A 377 19.73 5.11 2.50
C GLY A 377 18.79 5.24 3.70
N GLN A 378 17.47 5.27 3.47
CA GLN A 378 16.49 5.24 4.57
C GLN A 378 16.56 3.90 5.31
N THR A 379 16.70 3.95 6.64
CA THR A 379 16.65 2.75 7.49
C THR A 379 15.23 2.17 7.50
N VAL A 380 15.13 0.90 7.10
CA VAL A 380 13.90 0.11 7.19
C VAL A 380 14.31 -1.28 7.68
N ASP A 381 14.04 -1.56 8.93
CA ASP A 381 14.48 -2.77 9.65
C ASP A 381 13.37 -3.41 10.49
N ALA A 382 13.70 -4.42 11.28
CA ALA A 382 12.76 -5.12 12.16
C ALA A 382 12.06 -4.20 13.19
N ASN A 383 12.60 -3.02 13.49
CA ASN A 383 12.02 -2.05 14.41
C ASN A 383 11.13 -1.01 13.71
N SER A 384 11.24 -0.93 12.40
CA SER A 384 10.47 0.02 11.58
C SER A 384 9.03 -0.48 11.46
N GLN A 385 8.12 0.07 12.29
CA GLN A 385 6.70 -0.28 12.36
C GLN A 385 5.83 0.95 12.10
N ALA A 386 4.67 0.77 11.50
CA ALA A 386 3.64 1.80 11.36
C ALA A 386 2.24 1.18 11.30
N ASN A 387 1.25 1.94 11.77
CA ASN A 387 -0.17 1.57 11.81
C ASN A 387 -0.71 1.03 10.46
N PHE A 388 -0.43 1.71 9.36
CA PHE A 388 -0.85 1.28 8.02
C PHE A 388 -0.18 -0.04 7.58
N GLY A 389 1.06 -0.31 8.01
CA GLY A 389 1.75 -1.57 7.73
C GLY A 389 1.15 -2.73 8.52
N VAL A 390 0.77 -2.49 9.78
CA VAL A 390 0.04 -3.48 10.59
C VAL A 390 -1.34 -3.74 10.00
N GLY A 391 -2.09 -2.70 9.62
CA GLY A 391 -3.38 -2.84 8.94
C GLY A 391 -3.30 -3.68 7.67
N ALA A 392 -2.29 -3.44 6.81
CA ALA A 392 -2.05 -4.22 5.61
C ALA A 392 -1.72 -5.70 5.91
N PHE A 393 -0.87 -5.95 6.91
CA PHE A 393 -0.54 -7.31 7.37
C PHE A 393 -1.80 -8.06 7.83
N LEU A 394 -2.65 -7.40 8.62
CA LEU A 394 -3.90 -8.00 9.13
C LEU A 394 -4.88 -8.30 7.99
N LEU A 395 -5.00 -7.42 6.99
CA LEU A 395 -5.79 -7.69 5.78
C LEU A 395 -5.28 -8.94 5.06
N ALA A 396 -3.97 -9.04 4.84
CA ALA A 396 -3.36 -10.20 4.18
C ALA A 396 -3.56 -11.49 5.00
N ALA A 397 -3.43 -11.44 6.32
CA ALA A 397 -3.58 -12.60 7.20
C ALA A 397 -5.03 -13.12 7.25
N CYS A 398 -6.02 -12.22 7.36
CA CYS A 398 -7.43 -12.59 7.30
C CYS A 398 -7.81 -13.20 5.94
N GLU A 399 -7.24 -12.68 4.86
CA GLU A 399 -7.51 -13.21 3.52
C GLU A 399 -6.79 -14.53 3.26
N TYR A 400 -5.60 -14.74 3.89
CA TYR A 400 -4.90 -16.02 3.83
C TYR A 400 -5.66 -17.14 4.57
N ASP A 401 -6.32 -16.81 5.67
CA ASP A 401 -7.20 -17.75 6.38
C ASP A 401 -8.33 -18.27 5.47
N LYS A 402 -9.00 -17.36 4.75
CA LYS A 402 -10.00 -17.72 3.72
C LYS A 402 -9.40 -18.55 2.58
N TYR A 403 -8.16 -18.25 2.18
CA TYR A 403 -7.46 -19.02 1.14
C TYR A 403 -7.19 -20.46 1.56
N LEU A 404 -6.89 -20.70 2.86
CA LEU A 404 -6.74 -22.06 3.39
C LEU A 404 -8.07 -22.80 3.43
N ALA A 405 -9.16 -22.16 3.86
CA ALA A 405 -10.49 -22.75 3.88
C ALA A 405 -10.92 -23.20 2.47
N ASN A 406 -10.79 -22.31 1.47
CA ASN A 406 -11.12 -22.63 0.06
C ASN A 406 -10.23 -23.74 -0.55
N ALA A 407 -9.06 -24.03 0.04
CA ALA A 407 -8.19 -25.10 -0.43
C ALA A 407 -8.61 -26.49 0.09
N ASN A 408 -9.34 -26.53 1.20
CA ASN A 408 -9.78 -27.75 1.86
C ASN A 408 -11.16 -28.23 1.34
N GLU A 409 -11.90 -27.35 0.63
CA GLU A 409 -13.21 -27.67 0.04
C GLU A 409 -13.16 -28.31 -1.35
N LYS A 410 -11.96 -28.48 -1.93
CA LYS A 410 -11.72 -29.10 -3.27
C LYS A 410 -10.91 -30.38 -3.13
#